data_f23fd8fe52b6c0a0ba71cbce18ade74d
#
_entry.id   f23fd8fe52b6c0a0ba71cbce18ade74d
#
_cell.length_a   1.000
_cell.length_b   1.000
_cell.length_c   1.000
_cell.angle_alpha   90.00
_cell.angle_beta   90.00
_cell.angle_gamma   90.00
#
_symmetry.space_group_name_H-M   'P 1'
#
loop_
_entity.id
_entity.type
_entity.pdbx_description
1 polymer ?
#
loop_
_entity_poly.entity_id
_entity_poly.type
_entity_poly.pdbx_seq_one_letter_code
_entity_poly.pdbx_strand_id
1 'polypeptide(L)'
;MSLEHAREKLEEQDCELLEIEKLSAHEEINPDRLEEIISQMERENLVDYAILVENNHNVILDGHHRYFALKKMGADYAPVDRVEYFKDGLVKLEPRPNCPLEKLTKKSVVKMGKSDEVFPPKSTRHILTRPEKMVNVNLDCLFD
;
A
#
# COMPACT_ATOMS: atom_id res chain seq x y z
N MET A 1 -12.10 8.89 16.74
CA MET A 1 -12.30 7.50 16.25
C MET A 1 -11.38 6.56 17.02
N SER A 2 -11.89 5.46 17.56
CA SER A 2 -11.10 4.44 18.24
C SER A 2 -10.54 3.43 17.23
N LEU A 3 -9.56 2.65 17.65
CA LEU A 3 -9.00 1.55 16.83
C LEU A 3 -10.09 0.54 16.47
N GLU A 4 -10.94 0.19 17.44
CA GLU A 4 -12.06 -0.73 17.22
C GLU A 4 -13.06 -0.19 16.20
N HIS A 5 -13.40 1.08 16.30
CA HIS A 5 -14.31 1.73 15.35
C HIS A 5 -13.69 1.73 13.93
N ALA A 6 -12.39 1.99 13.84
CA ALA A 6 -11.68 1.94 12.56
C ALA A 6 -11.74 0.53 11.95
N ARG A 7 -11.57 -0.52 12.77
CA ARG A 7 -11.66 -1.91 12.31
C ARG A 7 -13.04 -2.24 11.77
N GLU A 8 -14.08 -1.84 12.48
CA GLU A 8 -15.46 -2.06 12.06
C GLU A 8 -15.77 -1.36 10.73
N LYS A 9 -15.33 -0.12 10.60
CA LYS A 9 -15.53 0.67 9.38
C LYS A 9 -14.82 0.02 8.18
N LEU A 10 -13.63 -0.51 8.39
CA LEU A 10 -12.87 -1.18 7.33
C LEU A 10 -13.52 -2.52 6.94
N GLU A 11 -14.02 -3.29 7.90
CA GLU A 11 -14.70 -4.55 7.64
C GLU A 11 -15.92 -4.37 6.72
N GLU A 12 -16.65 -3.28 6.86
CA GLU A 12 -17.78 -2.95 6.00
C GLU A 12 -17.39 -2.82 4.52
N GLN A 13 -16.12 -2.55 4.25
CA GLN A 13 -15.57 -2.39 2.90
C GLN A 13 -14.65 -3.54 2.51
N ASP A 14 -14.65 -4.64 3.25
CA ASP A 14 -13.73 -5.76 3.05
C ASP A 14 -12.27 -5.33 3.11
N CYS A 15 -11.96 -4.41 4.01
CA CYS A 15 -10.61 -3.95 4.31
C CYS A 15 -10.26 -4.32 5.76
N GLU A 16 -9.00 -4.19 6.12
CA GLU A 16 -8.55 -4.48 7.46
C GLU A 16 -7.40 -3.57 7.90
N LEU A 17 -7.14 -3.53 9.21
CA LEU A 17 -5.92 -2.93 9.74
C LEU A 17 -4.86 -4.01 9.80
N LEU A 18 -3.69 -3.73 9.25
CA LEU A 18 -2.54 -4.62 9.31
C LEU A 18 -1.39 -3.91 10.00
N GLU A 19 -0.65 -4.64 10.84
CA GLU A 19 0.54 -4.08 11.47
C GLU A 19 1.53 -3.66 10.38
N ILE A 20 2.08 -2.45 10.51
CA ILE A 20 3.01 -1.89 9.52
C ILE A 20 4.17 -2.83 9.23
N GLU A 21 4.72 -3.47 10.26
CA GLU A 21 5.88 -4.37 10.13
C GLU A 21 5.62 -5.61 9.30
N LYS A 22 4.35 -5.96 9.08
CA LYS A 22 3.97 -7.12 8.27
C LYS A 22 3.86 -6.81 6.78
N LEU A 23 3.93 -5.54 6.41
CA LEU A 23 3.86 -5.12 5.01
C LEU A 23 5.25 -5.18 4.36
N SER A 24 5.29 -5.55 3.10
CA SER A 24 6.53 -5.63 2.32
C SER A 24 6.43 -4.77 1.07
N ALA A 25 7.36 -3.83 0.93
CA ALA A 25 7.48 -3.00 -0.26
C ALA A 25 8.23 -3.75 -1.37
N HIS A 26 7.91 -3.46 -2.63
CA HIS A 26 8.68 -3.95 -3.78
C HIS A 26 9.30 -2.81 -4.60
N GLU A 27 9.01 -1.59 -4.26
CA GLU A 27 9.47 -0.41 -5.01
C GLU A 27 9.84 0.72 -4.06
N GLU A 28 10.90 1.47 -4.41
CA GLU A 28 11.28 2.67 -3.68
C GLU A 28 10.35 3.83 -4.01
N ILE A 29 10.36 4.83 -3.15
CA ILE A 29 9.52 6.02 -3.29
C ILE A 29 10.37 7.25 -3.62
N ASN A 30 9.70 8.28 -4.12
CA ASN A 30 10.30 9.59 -4.32
C ASN A 30 10.28 10.34 -2.98
N PRO A 31 11.44 10.76 -2.41
CA PRO A 31 11.47 11.45 -1.11
C PRO A 31 10.65 12.74 -1.05
N ASP A 32 10.62 13.51 -2.13
CA ASP A 32 9.85 14.76 -2.17
C ASP A 32 8.36 14.47 -2.12
N ARG A 33 7.92 13.46 -2.84
CA ARG A 33 6.52 13.03 -2.82
C ARG A 33 6.14 12.47 -1.46
N LEU A 34 7.06 11.78 -0.78
CA LEU A 34 6.83 11.28 0.57
C LEU A 34 6.52 12.43 1.54
N GLU A 35 7.32 13.51 1.51
CA GLU A 35 7.09 14.66 2.38
C GLU A 35 5.74 15.34 2.11
N GLU A 36 5.33 15.42 0.85
CA GLU A 36 4.00 15.94 0.49
C GLU A 36 2.88 15.09 1.08
N ILE A 37 3.01 13.77 0.99
CA ILE A 37 2.01 12.83 1.51
C ILE A 37 1.93 12.94 3.03
N ILE A 38 3.06 12.99 3.73
CA ILE A 38 3.10 13.14 5.19
C ILE A 38 2.39 14.44 5.59
N SER A 39 2.74 15.56 4.94
CA SER A 39 2.13 16.85 5.23
C SER A 39 0.61 16.83 5.04
N GLN A 40 0.16 16.21 3.97
CA GLN A 40 -1.27 16.08 3.68
C GLN A 40 -1.98 15.25 4.74
N MET A 41 -1.41 14.09 5.10
CA MET A 41 -1.99 13.20 6.10
C MET A 41 -2.07 13.88 7.47
N GLU A 42 -1.03 14.60 7.87
CA GLU A 42 -1.02 15.33 9.14
C GLU A 42 -2.06 16.46 9.15
N ARG A 43 -2.14 17.22 8.05
CA ARG A 43 -3.08 18.34 7.93
C ARG A 43 -4.53 17.88 7.97
N GLU A 44 -4.83 16.77 7.29
CA GLU A 44 -6.18 16.22 7.22
C GLU A 44 -6.50 15.26 8.37
N ASN A 45 -5.48 14.82 9.09
CA ASN A 45 -5.57 13.80 10.13
C ASN A 45 -6.29 12.54 9.62
N LEU A 46 -5.92 12.11 8.41
CA LEU A 46 -6.70 11.12 7.67
C LEU A 46 -5.83 10.29 6.74
N VAL A 47 -6.15 9.00 6.65
CA VAL A 47 -5.72 8.13 5.57
C VAL A 47 -6.94 7.88 4.68
N ASP A 48 -6.92 8.41 3.48
CA ASP A 48 -8.08 8.42 2.58
C ASP A 48 -8.35 7.07 1.92
N TYR A 49 -7.33 6.47 1.31
CA TYR A 49 -7.45 5.19 0.59
C TYR A 49 -6.67 4.07 1.25
N ALA A 50 -7.20 2.86 1.18
CA ALA A 50 -6.49 1.68 1.66
C ALA A 50 -5.28 1.38 0.77
N ILE A 51 -4.23 0.80 1.38
CA ILE A 51 -3.07 0.31 0.65
C ILE A 51 -3.44 -1.02 0.01
N LEU A 52 -3.22 -1.15 -1.30
CA LEU A 52 -3.51 -2.38 -2.02
C LEU A 52 -2.38 -3.38 -1.81
N VAL A 53 -2.71 -4.58 -1.32
CA VAL A 53 -1.71 -5.61 -1.04
C VAL A 53 -2.11 -6.95 -1.65
N GLU A 54 -1.09 -7.74 -2.04
CA GLU A 54 -1.37 -9.11 -2.48
C GLU A 54 -1.63 -9.98 -1.24
N ASN A 55 -2.51 -10.95 -1.40
CA ASN A 55 -3.16 -11.64 -0.28
C ASN A 55 -2.33 -12.66 0.50
N ASN A 56 -1.25 -13.19 -0.07
CA ASN A 56 -0.49 -14.27 0.58
C ASN A 56 0.77 -13.83 1.33
N HIS A 57 1.40 -12.75 0.88
CA HIS A 57 2.70 -12.31 1.40
C HIS A 57 2.73 -10.86 1.85
N ASN A 58 1.58 -10.19 1.82
CA ASN A 58 1.45 -8.79 2.20
C ASN A 58 2.35 -7.84 1.40
N VAL A 59 2.63 -8.20 0.14
CA VAL A 59 3.43 -7.33 -0.72
C VAL A 59 2.55 -6.18 -1.20
N ILE A 60 3.04 -4.96 -1.01
CA ILE A 60 2.33 -3.75 -1.42
C ILE A 60 2.31 -3.67 -2.94
N LEU A 61 1.13 -3.51 -3.51
CA LEU A 61 0.94 -3.35 -4.95
C LEU A 61 0.76 -1.88 -5.33
N ASP A 62 0.02 -1.14 -4.51
CA ASP A 62 -0.20 0.29 -4.69
C ASP A 62 -0.32 0.95 -3.32
N GLY A 63 0.25 2.15 -3.18
CA GLY A 63 0.25 2.87 -1.91
C GLY A 63 1.58 2.84 -1.18
N HIS A 64 2.69 2.64 -1.89
CA HIS A 64 4.03 2.66 -1.28
C HIS A 64 4.30 3.96 -0.53
N HIS A 65 3.89 5.11 -1.06
CA HIS A 65 4.09 6.41 -0.39
C HIS A 65 3.32 6.48 0.92
N ARG A 66 2.07 5.96 0.96
CA ARG A 66 1.28 5.91 2.20
C ARG A 66 1.93 5.01 3.24
N TYR A 67 2.42 3.85 2.80
CA TYR A 67 3.13 2.93 3.68
C TYR A 67 4.37 3.57 4.31
N PHE A 68 5.23 4.15 3.48
CA PHE A 68 6.46 4.78 3.99
C PHE A 68 6.16 6.02 4.83
N ALA A 69 5.09 6.76 4.51
CA ALA A 69 4.65 7.89 5.32
C ALA A 69 4.24 7.43 6.72
N LEU A 70 3.38 6.42 6.80
CA LEU A 70 2.94 5.86 8.09
C LEU A 70 4.10 5.30 8.90
N LYS A 71 5.02 4.59 8.22
CA LYS A 71 6.20 4.04 8.87
C LYS A 71 7.09 5.14 9.44
N LYS A 72 7.33 6.19 8.67
CA LYS A 72 8.17 7.32 9.10
C LYS A 72 7.55 8.09 10.26
N MET A 73 6.21 8.20 10.29
CA MET A 73 5.49 8.84 11.39
C MET A 73 5.42 7.97 12.65
N GLY A 74 5.81 6.71 12.56
CA GLY A 74 5.77 5.79 13.72
C GLY A 74 4.43 5.12 13.94
N ALA A 75 3.57 5.08 12.93
CA ALA A 75 2.28 4.38 13.03
C ALA A 75 2.50 2.88 13.22
N ASP A 76 1.60 2.24 13.94
CA ASP A 76 1.64 0.80 14.20
C ASP A 76 0.81 0.00 13.20
N TYR A 77 -0.21 0.63 12.62
CA TYR A 77 -1.15 -0.02 11.70
C TYR A 77 -1.35 0.78 10.42
N ALA A 78 -1.76 0.08 9.37
CA ALA A 78 -2.18 0.69 8.11
C ALA A 78 -3.48 0.05 7.63
N PRO A 79 -4.39 0.82 7.03
CA PRO A 79 -5.58 0.24 6.40
C PRO A 79 -5.18 -0.39 5.07
N VAL A 80 -5.53 -1.66 4.88
CA VAL A 80 -5.16 -2.43 3.68
C VAL A 80 -6.38 -3.05 3.01
N ASP A 81 -6.28 -3.15 1.70
CA ASP A 81 -7.22 -3.84 0.84
C ASP A 81 -6.47 -5.03 0.23
N ARG A 82 -6.84 -6.25 0.64
CA ARG A 82 -6.21 -7.47 0.15
C ARG A 82 -6.86 -7.91 -1.15
N VAL A 83 -6.03 -8.27 -2.13
CA VAL A 83 -6.52 -8.76 -3.41
C VAL A 83 -5.83 -10.07 -3.80
N GLU A 84 -6.57 -10.90 -4.52
CA GLU A 84 -6.01 -12.10 -5.14
C GLU A 84 -5.24 -11.67 -6.39
N TYR A 85 -3.98 -11.31 -6.19
CA TYR A 85 -3.13 -10.69 -7.20
C TYR A 85 -3.02 -11.49 -8.50
N PHE A 86 -2.96 -12.82 -8.37
CA PHE A 86 -2.79 -13.69 -9.54
C PHE A 86 -4.09 -14.04 -10.24
N LYS A 87 -5.23 -13.59 -9.72
CA LYS A 87 -6.53 -13.83 -10.34
C LYS A 87 -6.67 -12.98 -11.60
N ASP A 88 -7.06 -13.60 -12.71
CA ASP A 88 -7.19 -12.93 -13.98
C ASP A 88 -8.17 -11.76 -13.94
N GLY A 89 -7.75 -10.65 -14.53
CA GLY A 89 -8.60 -9.48 -14.74
C GLY A 89 -8.81 -8.57 -13.54
N LEU A 90 -8.36 -8.92 -12.35
CA LEU A 90 -8.54 -8.07 -11.17
C LEU A 90 -7.51 -6.94 -11.10
N VAL A 91 -6.24 -7.28 -11.23
CA VAL A 91 -5.15 -6.30 -11.19
C VAL A 91 -4.27 -6.50 -12.41
N LYS A 92 -4.07 -5.44 -13.18
CA LYS A 92 -3.17 -5.45 -14.33
C LYS A 92 -1.83 -4.88 -13.92
N LEU A 93 -0.76 -5.45 -14.44
CA LEU A 93 0.60 -5.01 -14.17
C LEU A 93 1.24 -4.54 -15.47
N GLU A 94 1.80 -3.33 -15.44
CA GLU A 94 2.53 -2.76 -16.57
C GLU A 94 3.91 -2.29 -16.11
N PRO A 95 4.96 -2.46 -16.93
CA PRO A 95 6.26 -1.87 -16.62
C PRO A 95 6.21 -0.37 -16.90
N ARG A 96 7.01 0.38 -16.13
CA ARG A 96 7.23 1.81 -16.36
C ARG A 96 8.65 1.99 -16.86
N PRO A 97 9.01 3.18 -17.40
CA PRO A 97 10.35 3.41 -18.00
C PRO A 97 11.53 3.05 -17.12
N ASN A 98 11.39 3.17 -15.79
CA ASN A 98 12.47 2.87 -14.86
C ASN A 98 12.59 1.39 -14.47
N CYS A 99 11.70 0.54 -14.98
CA CYS A 99 11.74 -0.89 -14.66
C CYS A 99 13.04 -1.53 -15.16
N PRO A 100 13.84 -2.14 -14.28
CA PRO A 100 15.12 -2.73 -14.67
C PRO A 100 15.00 -4.10 -15.34
N LEU A 101 13.82 -4.70 -15.31
CA LEU A 101 13.59 -6.02 -15.90
C LEU A 101 13.13 -5.93 -17.35
N GLU A 102 13.66 -6.79 -18.20
CA GLU A 102 13.18 -6.90 -19.58
C GLU A 102 11.73 -7.38 -19.63
N LYS A 103 11.41 -8.31 -18.70
CA LYS A 103 10.06 -8.85 -18.61
C LYS A 103 9.58 -8.77 -17.16
N LEU A 104 8.66 -7.85 -16.91
CA LEU A 104 8.03 -7.71 -15.61
C LEU A 104 6.84 -8.66 -15.51
N THR A 105 6.81 -9.46 -14.44
CA THR A 105 5.71 -10.38 -14.17
C THR A 105 5.22 -10.20 -12.74
N LYS A 106 4.00 -10.65 -12.46
CA LYS A 106 3.46 -10.62 -11.09
C LYS A 106 4.32 -11.44 -10.14
N LYS A 107 4.88 -12.55 -10.61
CA LYS A 107 5.82 -13.36 -9.81
C LYS A 107 7.08 -12.56 -9.44
N SER A 108 7.60 -11.77 -10.38
CA SER A 108 8.79 -10.95 -10.11
C SER A 108 8.52 -9.85 -9.08
N VAL A 109 7.30 -9.30 -9.07
CA VAL A 109 6.89 -8.31 -8.06
C VAL A 109 6.86 -8.94 -6.67
N VAL A 110 6.20 -10.09 -6.54
CA VAL A 110 6.12 -10.80 -5.25
C VAL A 110 7.51 -11.24 -4.77
N LYS A 111 8.33 -11.75 -5.68
CA LYS A 111 9.70 -12.15 -5.36
C LYS A 111 10.51 -10.96 -4.83
N MET A 112 10.40 -9.80 -5.46
CA MET A 112 11.08 -8.59 -5.00
C MET A 112 10.58 -8.17 -3.61
N GLY A 113 9.26 -8.18 -3.40
CA GLY A 113 8.67 -7.82 -2.10
C GLY A 113 9.06 -8.76 -0.97
N LYS A 114 9.39 -10.00 -1.27
CA LYS A 114 9.86 -10.99 -0.28
C LYS A 114 11.35 -10.91 -0.04
N SER A 115 12.09 -10.15 -0.85
CA SER A 115 13.52 -9.97 -0.71
C SER A 115 13.85 -8.76 0.17
N ASP A 116 15.13 -8.55 0.45
CA ASP A 116 15.61 -7.35 1.15
C ASP A 116 15.83 -6.17 0.21
N GLU A 117 15.51 -6.34 -1.07
CA GLU A 117 15.71 -5.34 -2.11
C GLU A 117 14.38 -4.81 -2.63
N VAL A 118 14.43 -3.69 -3.35
CA VAL A 118 13.26 -3.09 -4.00
C VAL A 118 13.67 -2.60 -5.40
N PHE A 119 12.66 -2.48 -6.29
CA PHE A 119 12.86 -1.81 -7.57
C PHE A 119 13.03 -0.31 -7.37
N PRO A 120 13.72 0.38 -8.28
CA PRO A 120 13.80 1.85 -8.22
C PRO A 120 12.40 2.49 -8.35
N PRO A 121 12.25 3.76 -7.96
CA PRO A 121 10.97 4.46 -8.08
C PRO A 121 10.43 4.43 -9.51
N LYS A 122 9.12 4.37 -9.66
CA LYS A 122 8.44 4.36 -10.97
C LYS A 122 8.83 3.19 -11.88
N SER A 123 9.00 2.00 -11.28
CA SER A 123 9.31 0.77 -12.03
C SER A 123 8.06 0.01 -12.45
N THR A 124 7.02 0.03 -11.62
CA THR A 124 5.81 -0.76 -11.84
C THR A 124 4.56 0.10 -11.78
N ARG A 125 3.54 -0.31 -12.51
CA ARG A 125 2.22 0.29 -12.44
C ARG A 125 1.20 -0.83 -12.27
N HIS A 126 0.43 -0.73 -11.18
CA HIS A 126 -0.67 -1.64 -10.91
C HIS A 126 -1.99 -0.95 -11.20
N ILE A 127 -2.81 -1.55 -12.03
CA ILE A 127 -4.11 -1.00 -12.42
C ILE A 127 -5.20 -1.92 -11.88
N LEU A 128 -5.94 -1.42 -10.90
CA LEU A 128 -7.06 -2.14 -10.32
C LEU A 128 -8.28 -1.97 -11.23
N THR A 129 -8.94 -3.07 -11.57
CA THR A 129 -10.09 -3.05 -12.49
C THR A 129 -11.43 -2.73 -11.82
N ARG A 130 -11.43 -2.46 -10.52
CA ARG A 130 -12.55 -1.93 -9.76
C ARG A 130 -12.12 -0.63 -9.08
N PRO A 131 -13.05 0.19 -8.54
CA PRO A 131 -12.67 1.41 -7.84
C PRO A 131 -11.77 1.12 -6.62
N GLU A 132 -10.84 2.04 -6.35
CA GLU A 132 -10.08 2.02 -5.12
C GLU A 132 -11.02 2.24 -3.94
N LYS A 133 -10.71 1.63 -2.81
CA LYS A 133 -11.55 1.75 -1.61
C LYS A 133 -11.16 2.96 -0.78
N MET A 134 -12.03 3.96 -0.76
CA MET A 134 -11.87 5.13 0.09
C MET A 134 -12.32 4.76 1.50
N VAL A 135 -11.39 4.74 2.43
CA VAL A 135 -11.64 4.28 3.80
C VAL A 135 -11.75 5.40 4.82
N ASN A 136 -11.12 6.54 4.56
CA ASN A 136 -11.15 7.73 5.42
C ASN A 136 -10.96 7.38 6.91
N VAL A 137 -9.86 6.70 7.21
CA VAL A 137 -9.51 6.34 8.57
C VAL A 137 -8.76 7.47 9.24
N ASN A 138 -9.15 7.82 10.46
CA ASN A 138 -8.49 8.84 11.25
C ASN A 138 -7.05 8.42 11.53
N LEU A 139 -6.10 9.31 11.25
CA LEU A 139 -4.67 9.02 11.40
C LEU A 139 -4.31 8.64 12.85
N ASP A 140 -4.90 9.33 13.84
CA ASP A 140 -4.59 9.11 15.26
C ASP A 140 -4.87 7.69 15.71
N CYS A 141 -5.86 7.00 15.13
CA CYS A 141 -6.19 5.64 15.55
C CYS A 141 -5.23 4.57 15.03
N LEU A 142 -4.25 4.94 14.21
CA LEU A 142 -3.24 4.02 13.67
C LEU A 142 -2.00 3.90 14.58
N PHE A 143 -1.97 4.68 15.65
CA PHE A 143 -0.89 4.64 16.63
C PHE A 143 -1.39 3.91 17.88
N ASP A 144 -0.61 2.96 18.34
CA ASP A 144 -0.95 2.17 19.53
C ASP A 144 -0.38 2.80 20.81
#